data_932d94b85c8027fb0d1a88c640c85204
#
_entry.id   932d94b85c8027fb0d1a88c640c85204
#
_cell.length_a   1.000
_cell.length_b   1.000
_cell.length_c   1.000
_cell.angle_alpha   90.00
_cell.angle_beta   90.00
_cell.angle_gamma   90.00
#
_symmetry.space_group_name_H-M   'P 1'
#
loop_
_entity.id
_entity.type
_entity.pdbx_description
1 polymer ?
#
loop_
_entity_poly.entity_id
_entity_poly.type
_entity_poly.pdbx_seq_one_letter_code
_entity_poly.pdbx_strand_id
1 'polypeptide(L)'
;MRILVTNDDGIDAYGIHILEQILREFSDDITIVAPSADQSGKGRALSLRTDISFTKRDEKHYSVGGTPADCIMIALNVLFKDSPPDFVVSGINHGMNVADDVGYSGTVGAALEAAIVGIPAIAVSQ
;
A
#
# COMPACT_ATOMS: atom_id res chain seq x y z
N MET A 1 -17.49 -2.59 -2.93
CA MET A 1 -16.20 -2.37 -3.59
C MET A 1 -15.10 -2.80 -2.65
N ARG A 2 -14.21 -3.66 -3.10
CA ARG A 2 -13.08 -4.15 -2.31
C ARG A 2 -11.87 -3.27 -2.55
N ILE A 3 -11.37 -2.64 -1.49
CA ILE A 3 -10.26 -1.68 -1.59
C ILE A 3 -9.06 -2.19 -0.79
N LEU A 4 -7.90 -2.21 -1.44
CA LEU A 4 -6.62 -2.49 -0.80
C LEU A 4 -5.90 -1.17 -0.58
N VAL A 5 -5.43 -0.94 0.65
CA VAL A 5 -4.74 0.30 1.03
C VAL A 5 -3.33 -0.02 1.49
N THR A 6 -2.38 0.77 1.04
CA THR A 6 -1.00 0.70 1.50
C THR A 6 -0.43 2.11 1.65
N ASN A 7 0.79 2.24 2.14
CA ASN A 7 1.49 3.52 2.22
C ASN A 7 3.00 3.31 2.23
N ASP A 8 3.73 4.40 2.26
CA ASP A 8 5.19 4.41 2.34
C ASP A 8 5.69 4.67 3.77
N ASP A 9 4.89 5.38 4.56
CA ASP A 9 5.30 5.83 5.89
C ASP A 9 5.15 4.76 6.98
N GLY A 10 4.46 3.67 6.69
CA GLY A 10 4.27 2.56 7.62
C GLY A 10 2.84 2.45 8.13
N ILE A 11 2.49 1.26 8.62
CA ILE A 11 1.11 0.95 9.02
C ILE A 11 0.64 1.77 10.22
N ASP A 12 1.58 2.23 11.05
CA ASP A 12 1.24 3.04 12.24
C ASP A 12 1.21 4.53 11.95
N ALA A 13 1.49 4.96 10.72
CA ALA A 13 1.51 6.37 10.37
C ALA A 13 0.10 6.97 10.39
N TYR A 14 0.03 8.26 10.70
CA TYR A 14 -1.25 8.97 10.79
C TYR A 14 -2.00 9.02 9.45
N GLY A 15 -1.26 9.21 8.36
CA GLY A 15 -1.87 9.37 7.04
C GLY A 15 -2.70 8.19 6.58
N ILE A 16 -2.25 6.96 6.87
CA ILE A 16 -2.99 5.78 6.42
C ILE A 16 -4.28 5.59 7.24
N HIS A 17 -4.26 6.00 8.50
CA HIS A 17 -5.46 5.94 9.34
C HIS A 17 -6.52 6.94 8.87
N ILE A 18 -6.09 8.13 8.48
CA ILE A 18 -6.99 9.15 7.91
C ILE A 18 -7.58 8.64 6.59
N LEU A 19 -6.75 8.06 5.74
CA LEU A 19 -7.19 7.53 4.47
C LEU A 19 -8.23 6.42 4.66
N GLU A 20 -7.99 5.52 5.61
CA GLU A 20 -8.94 4.46 5.92
C GLU A 20 -10.30 5.05 6.34
N GLN A 21 -10.31 6.06 7.21
CA GLN A 21 -11.55 6.71 7.64
C GLN A 21 -12.30 7.34 6.48
N ILE A 22 -11.58 7.99 5.56
CA ILE A 22 -12.19 8.59 4.37
C ILE A 22 -12.79 7.51 3.49
N LEU A 23 -12.07 6.43 3.25
CA LEU A 23 -12.52 5.37 2.36
C LEU A 23 -13.72 4.59 2.91
N ARG A 24 -13.90 4.57 4.23
CA ARG A 24 -15.06 3.92 4.84
C ARG A 24 -16.38 4.61 4.49
N GLU A 25 -16.33 5.85 4.01
CA GLU A 25 -17.50 6.52 3.47
C GLU A 25 -17.96 5.91 2.13
N PHE A 26 -17.09 5.18 1.46
CA PHE A 26 -17.33 4.60 0.14
C PHE A 26 -17.46 3.09 0.14
N SER A 27 -16.87 2.41 1.13
CA SER A 27 -16.86 0.95 1.17
C SER A 27 -16.63 0.45 2.58
N ASP A 28 -17.27 -0.68 2.92
CA ASP A 28 -17.01 -1.39 4.17
C ASP A 28 -15.91 -2.46 4.01
N ASP A 29 -15.53 -2.78 2.78
CA ASP A 29 -14.56 -3.83 2.50
C ASP A 29 -13.19 -3.21 2.18
N ILE A 30 -12.50 -2.79 3.24
CA ILE A 30 -11.19 -2.13 3.15
C ILE A 30 -10.18 -3.00 3.89
N THR A 31 -9.11 -3.37 3.19
CA THR A 31 -7.99 -4.14 3.76
C THR A 31 -6.72 -3.29 3.67
N ILE A 32 -6.00 -3.19 4.77
CA ILE A 32 -4.73 -2.47 4.83
C ILE A 32 -3.59 -3.47 4.88
N VAL A 33 -2.66 -3.33 3.95
CA VAL A 33 -1.40 -4.08 3.93
C VAL A 33 -0.30 -3.05 3.74
N ALA A 34 0.45 -2.76 4.78
CA ALA A 34 1.41 -1.67 4.78
C ALA A 34 2.72 -2.06 5.44
N PRO A 35 3.81 -1.34 5.14
CA PRO A 35 5.10 -1.62 5.77
C PRO A 35 5.02 -1.51 7.29
N SER A 36 5.78 -2.34 7.98
CA SER A 36 5.88 -2.26 9.45
C SER A 36 6.65 -1.02 9.91
N ALA A 37 7.43 -0.40 9.03
CA ALA A 37 8.22 0.79 9.32
C ALA A 37 8.27 1.69 8.08
N ASP A 38 8.69 2.96 8.28
CA ASP A 38 8.83 3.93 7.20
C ASP A 38 9.77 3.41 6.10
N GLN A 39 9.31 3.47 4.86
CA GLN A 39 10.05 3.02 3.66
C GLN A 39 10.36 4.16 2.70
N SER A 40 10.30 5.39 3.18
CA SER A 40 10.55 6.58 2.35
C SER A 40 11.88 6.49 1.60
N GLY A 41 11.85 6.83 0.32
CA GLY A 41 13.04 6.83 -0.52
C GLY A 41 13.34 5.50 -1.22
N LYS A 42 12.55 4.46 -1.00
CA LYS A 42 12.79 3.15 -1.62
C LYS A 42 12.09 2.96 -2.97
N GLY A 43 11.18 3.85 -3.33
CA GLY A 43 10.50 3.82 -4.61
C GLY A 43 9.75 2.52 -4.86
N ARG A 44 9.95 1.93 -6.05
CA ARG A 44 9.33 0.66 -6.44
C ARG A 44 10.20 -0.55 -6.11
N ALA A 45 11.17 -0.39 -5.20
CA ALA A 45 12.06 -1.50 -4.88
C ALA A 45 11.27 -2.69 -4.32
N LEU A 46 11.49 -3.86 -4.89
CA LEU A 46 11.00 -5.11 -4.36
C LEU A 46 12.14 -5.75 -3.58
N SER A 47 11.78 -6.40 -2.48
CA SER A 47 12.77 -7.13 -1.71
C SER A 47 13.18 -8.38 -2.45
N LEU A 48 14.50 -8.65 -2.51
CA LEU A 48 15.03 -9.89 -3.04
C LEU A 48 15.14 -10.96 -1.94
N ARG A 49 14.79 -10.61 -0.71
CA ARG A 49 14.82 -11.54 0.40
C ARG A 49 13.64 -12.48 0.31
N THR A 50 13.85 -13.73 0.75
CA THR A 50 12.81 -14.74 0.74
C THR A 50 12.04 -14.79 2.07
N ASP A 51 12.52 -14.09 3.09
CA ASP A 51 11.98 -14.13 4.45
C ASP A 51 11.36 -12.79 4.88
N ILE A 52 10.46 -12.25 4.06
CA ILE A 52 9.74 -11.03 4.41
C ILE A 52 8.70 -11.36 5.49
N SER A 53 8.73 -10.61 6.59
CA SER A 53 7.74 -10.81 7.65
C SER A 53 6.36 -10.32 7.20
N PHE A 54 5.34 -11.07 7.55
CA PHE A 54 3.96 -10.75 7.21
C PHE A 54 3.11 -11.05 8.44
N THR A 55 2.60 -10.01 9.08
CA THR A 55 1.92 -10.12 10.37
C THR A 55 0.49 -9.63 10.26
N LYS A 56 -0.45 -10.49 10.59
CA LYS A 56 -1.85 -10.13 10.69
C LYS A 56 -2.08 -9.43 12.03
N ARG A 57 -2.48 -8.16 12.01
CA ARG A 57 -2.80 -7.41 13.23
C ARG A 57 -4.25 -7.58 13.64
N ASP A 58 -5.14 -7.61 12.66
CA ASP A 58 -6.55 -7.95 12.86
C ASP A 58 -7.13 -8.41 11.51
N GLU A 59 -8.44 -8.54 11.43
CA GLU A 59 -9.09 -9.09 10.22
C GLU A 59 -8.83 -8.28 8.94
N LYS A 60 -8.53 -6.99 9.08
CA LYS A 60 -8.38 -6.08 7.95
C LYS A 60 -7.06 -5.32 7.94
N HIS A 61 -6.15 -5.61 8.86
CA HIS A 61 -4.88 -4.89 8.98
C HIS A 61 -3.71 -5.86 9.04
N TYR A 62 -2.77 -5.70 8.10
CA TYR A 62 -1.59 -6.56 7.98
C TYR A 62 -0.35 -5.70 7.84
N SER A 63 0.73 -6.04 8.54
CA SER A 63 2.01 -5.36 8.41
C SER A 63 3.01 -6.25 7.71
N VAL A 64 3.87 -5.64 6.90
CA VAL A 64 4.86 -6.33 6.09
C VAL A 64 6.23 -5.73 6.37
N GLY A 65 7.22 -6.58 6.60
CA GLY A 65 8.61 -6.14 6.79
C GLY A 65 9.30 -5.89 5.46
N GLY A 66 8.71 -5.04 4.61
CA GLY A 66 9.22 -4.75 3.28
C GLY A 66 8.74 -3.41 2.77
N THR A 67 8.90 -3.18 1.47
CA THR A 67 8.53 -1.94 0.79
C THR A 67 7.03 -1.92 0.48
N PRO A 68 6.45 -0.76 0.11
CA PRO A 68 5.08 -0.71 -0.38
C PRO A 68 4.83 -1.64 -1.58
N ALA A 69 5.81 -1.75 -2.49
CA ALA A 69 5.70 -2.69 -3.60
C ALA A 69 5.62 -4.13 -3.11
N ASP A 70 6.41 -4.49 -2.10
CA ASP A 70 6.32 -5.82 -1.46
C ASP A 70 4.94 -6.04 -0.86
N CYS A 71 4.36 -5.01 -0.24
CA CYS A 71 3.01 -5.09 0.34
C CYS A 71 1.97 -5.44 -0.72
N ILE A 72 2.03 -4.79 -1.87
CA ILE A 72 1.11 -5.06 -2.98
C ILE A 72 1.29 -6.48 -3.49
N MET A 73 2.53 -6.91 -3.71
CA MET A 73 2.82 -8.26 -4.20
C MET A 73 2.28 -9.33 -3.24
N ILE A 74 2.54 -9.18 -1.94
CA ILE A 74 2.08 -10.13 -0.94
C ILE A 74 0.55 -10.12 -0.86
N ALA A 75 -0.06 -8.94 -0.83
CA ALA A 75 -1.52 -8.82 -0.76
C ALA A 75 -2.18 -9.54 -1.94
N LEU A 76 -1.71 -9.28 -3.14
CA LEU A 76 -2.32 -9.86 -4.35
C LEU A 76 -2.11 -11.37 -4.44
N ASN A 77 -0.99 -11.88 -3.96
CA ASN A 77 -0.66 -13.30 -4.08
C ASN A 77 -1.17 -14.14 -2.91
N VAL A 78 -1.46 -13.54 -1.76
CA VAL A 78 -1.87 -14.26 -0.55
C VAL A 78 -3.32 -13.95 -0.19
N LEU A 79 -3.64 -12.67 0.05
CA LEU A 79 -4.96 -12.28 0.54
C LEU A 79 -6.02 -12.23 -0.55
N PHE A 80 -5.62 -11.80 -1.74
CA PHE A 80 -6.53 -11.59 -2.87
C PHE A 80 -6.24 -12.55 -4.02
N LYS A 81 -5.69 -13.71 -3.71
CA LYS A 81 -5.28 -14.68 -4.72
C LYS A 81 -6.43 -15.10 -5.64
N ASP A 82 -7.60 -15.35 -5.08
CA ASP A 82 -8.75 -15.85 -5.82
C ASP A 82 -9.73 -14.73 -6.21
N SER A 83 -9.58 -13.56 -5.63
CA SER A 83 -10.53 -12.45 -5.83
C SER A 83 -9.78 -11.13 -5.64
N PRO A 84 -9.25 -10.54 -6.73
CA PRO A 84 -8.47 -9.31 -6.63
C PRO A 84 -9.29 -8.15 -6.06
N PRO A 85 -8.63 -7.14 -5.47
CA PRO A 85 -9.34 -5.94 -5.07
C PRO A 85 -9.83 -5.19 -6.31
N ASP A 86 -10.89 -4.41 -6.16
CA ASP A 86 -11.40 -3.57 -7.23
C ASP A 86 -10.55 -2.33 -7.41
N PHE A 87 -9.86 -1.92 -6.35
CA PHE A 87 -9.16 -0.66 -6.33
C PHE A 87 -8.02 -0.70 -5.32
N VAL A 88 -6.90 -0.03 -5.64
CA VAL A 88 -5.77 0.14 -4.72
C VAL A 88 -5.57 1.62 -4.45
N VAL A 89 -5.43 1.99 -3.17
CA VAL A 89 -5.11 3.37 -2.78
C VAL A 89 -3.82 3.35 -1.96
N SER A 90 -2.85 4.14 -2.36
CA SER A 90 -1.57 4.26 -1.67
C SER A 90 -1.46 5.66 -1.09
N GLY A 91 -1.31 5.76 0.22
CA GLY A 91 -1.16 7.04 0.91
C GLY A 91 -1.78 7.02 2.31
N ILE A 92 -1.99 8.17 2.90
CA ILE A 92 -1.60 9.52 2.43
C ILE A 92 -0.14 9.73 2.81
N ASN A 93 0.69 9.99 1.82
CA ASN A 93 2.12 10.19 2.06
C ASN A 93 2.36 11.53 2.78
N HIS A 94 3.24 11.52 3.77
CA HIS A 94 3.68 12.75 4.43
C HIS A 94 4.70 13.43 3.53
N GLY A 95 4.31 14.54 2.94
CA GLY A 95 5.10 15.25 1.95
C GLY A 95 4.59 15.02 0.53
N MET A 96 4.78 16.05 -0.32
CA MET A 96 4.32 16.00 -1.70
C MET A 96 5.28 15.20 -2.58
N ASN A 97 4.71 14.47 -3.53
CA ASN A 97 5.49 13.80 -4.58
C ASN A 97 5.36 14.65 -5.84
N VAL A 98 6.40 15.43 -6.17
CA VAL A 98 6.40 16.33 -7.31
C VAL A 98 7.66 16.14 -8.15
N ALA A 99 7.53 16.38 -9.45
CA ALA A 99 8.66 16.33 -10.39
C ALA A 99 9.41 15.00 -10.27
N ASP A 100 10.72 15.06 -10.04
CA ASP A 100 11.58 13.86 -9.97
C ASP A 100 11.25 12.96 -8.79
N ASP A 101 10.62 13.50 -7.73
CA ASP A 101 10.25 12.70 -6.55
C ASP A 101 9.24 11.60 -6.88
N VAL A 102 8.41 11.81 -7.90
CA VAL A 102 7.41 10.83 -8.30
C VAL A 102 8.04 9.49 -8.67
N GLY A 103 9.17 9.52 -9.39
CA GLY A 103 9.86 8.29 -9.81
C GLY A 103 10.48 7.50 -8.68
N TYR A 104 10.73 8.15 -7.53
CA TYR A 104 11.38 7.52 -6.38
C TYR A 104 10.43 7.27 -5.22
N SER A 105 9.17 7.70 -5.34
CA SER A 105 8.21 7.56 -4.26
C SER A 105 7.72 6.12 -4.10
N GLY A 106 7.77 5.62 -2.88
CA GLY A 106 7.16 4.33 -2.55
C GLY A 106 5.64 4.39 -2.63
N THR A 107 5.05 5.55 -2.34
CA THR A 107 3.61 5.76 -2.45
C THR A 107 3.15 5.59 -3.89
N VAL A 108 3.84 6.25 -4.82
CA VAL A 108 3.54 6.14 -6.25
C VAL A 108 3.92 4.75 -6.76
N GLY A 109 5.05 4.20 -6.28
CA GLY A 109 5.51 2.89 -6.69
C GLY A 109 4.52 1.77 -6.40
N ALA A 110 3.87 1.81 -5.24
CA ALA A 110 2.84 0.82 -4.90
C ALA A 110 1.66 0.91 -5.86
N ALA A 111 1.21 2.13 -6.17
CA ALA A 111 0.12 2.32 -7.13
C ALA A 111 0.50 1.81 -8.52
N LEU A 112 1.75 2.04 -8.94
CA LEU A 112 2.24 1.55 -10.23
C LEU A 112 2.27 0.01 -10.28
N GLU A 113 2.68 -0.65 -9.20
CA GLU A 113 2.66 -2.11 -9.14
C GLU A 113 1.25 -2.67 -9.33
N ALA A 114 0.26 -2.06 -8.70
CA ALA A 114 -1.14 -2.46 -8.89
C ALA A 114 -1.59 -2.23 -10.33
N ALA A 115 -1.24 -1.09 -10.90
CA ALA A 115 -1.63 -0.74 -12.27
C ALA A 115 -1.03 -1.70 -13.30
N ILE A 116 0.21 -2.15 -13.08
CA ILE A 116 0.87 -3.09 -13.98
C ILE A 116 0.07 -4.39 -14.10
N VAL A 117 -0.54 -4.85 -13.03
CA VAL A 117 -1.36 -6.07 -13.06
C VAL A 117 -2.84 -5.79 -13.36
N GLY A 118 -3.16 -4.57 -13.78
CA GLY A 118 -4.49 -4.22 -14.29
C GLY A 118 -5.49 -3.78 -13.24
N ILE A 119 -5.06 -3.45 -12.02
CA ILE A 119 -5.94 -2.98 -10.96
C ILE A 119 -5.89 -1.45 -10.91
N PRO A 120 -7.04 -0.77 -11.01
CA PRO A 120 -7.07 0.68 -10.87
C PRO A 120 -6.46 1.13 -9.54
N ALA A 121 -5.64 2.16 -9.57
CA ALA A 121 -4.92 2.61 -8.38
C ALA A 121 -4.77 4.12 -8.32
N ILE A 122 -4.74 4.66 -7.10
CA ILE A 122 -4.51 6.07 -6.83
C ILE A 122 -3.40 6.19 -5.77
N ALA A 123 -2.50 7.13 -5.99
CA ALA A 123 -1.51 7.54 -5.00
C ALA A 123 -1.90 8.92 -4.46
N VAL A 124 -1.89 9.07 -3.14
CA VAL A 124 -2.28 10.30 -2.46
C VAL A 124 -1.12 10.82 -1.62
N SER A 125 -0.71 12.06 -1.88
CA SER A 125 0.37 12.74 -1.14
C SER A 125 -0.10 14.12 -0.68
N GLN A 126 0.53 14.58 0.37
CA GLN A 126 0.16 15.85 0.97
C GLN A 126 1.39 16.70 1.28
#